data_a770e66e748a0259148295b16b45cf22
#
_entry.id   a770e66e748a0259148295b16b45cf22
#
_cell.length_a   1.000
_cell.length_b   1.000
_cell.length_c   1.000
_cell.angle_alpha   90.00
_cell.angle_beta   90.00
_cell.angle_gamma   90.00
#
_symmetry.space_group_name_H-M   'P 1'
#
loop_
_entity.id
_entity.type
_entity.pdbx_description
1 polymer ?
#
loop_
_entity_poly.entity_id
_entity_poly.type
_entity_poly.pdbx_seq_one_letter_code
_entity_poly.pdbx_strand_id
1 'polypeptide(L)'
;PSPIVVRLFELKHPVSFENADFFSLYERAREALAPDMVASEEMELRPGETVELKLSVEEGSRYVGVLAAYRDLSDTRWRYTLQVTPLGTTDVDLTLDQNGIRNTHSTLAKADD
;
A
#
# COMPACT_ATOMS: atom_id res chain seq x y z
N PRO A 1 -8.32 19.68 4.69
CA PRO A 1 -8.53 18.69 3.64
C PRO A 1 -9.15 17.42 4.18
N SER A 2 -9.96 16.79 3.36
CA SER A 2 -10.63 15.56 3.75
C SER A 2 -9.65 14.40 3.83
N PRO A 3 -9.88 13.44 4.73
CA PRO A 3 -9.05 12.25 4.77
C PRO A 3 -9.19 11.46 3.47
N ILE A 4 -8.15 10.72 3.16
CA ILE A 4 -8.10 9.86 1.99
C ILE A 4 -8.15 8.42 2.48
N VAL A 5 -9.01 7.61 1.88
CA VAL A 5 -9.09 6.19 2.20
C VAL A 5 -7.86 5.50 1.65
N VAL A 6 -7.21 4.72 2.50
CA VAL A 6 -6.04 3.94 2.14
C VAL A 6 -6.35 2.48 2.40
N ARG A 7 -6.07 1.62 1.43
CA ARG A 7 -6.23 0.19 1.60
C ARG A 7 -4.89 -0.51 1.50
N LEU A 8 -4.71 -1.49 2.38
CA LEU A 8 -3.51 -2.31 2.40
C LEU A 8 -3.93 -3.72 2.01
N PHE A 9 -3.25 -4.27 1.02
CA PHE A 9 -3.53 -5.64 0.57
C PHE A 9 -2.30 -6.50 0.79
N GLU A 10 -2.45 -7.57 1.58
CA GLU A 10 -1.37 -8.54 1.72
C GLU A 10 -1.43 -9.49 0.55
N LEU A 11 -0.31 -9.66 -0.12
CA LEU A 11 -0.26 -10.37 -1.39
C LEU A 11 0.83 -11.43 -1.41
N LYS A 12 0.55 -12.55 -2.09
CA LYS A 12 1.57 -13.55 -2.36
C LYS A 12 2.50 -13.08 -3.47
N HIS A 13 1.94 -12.47 -4.50
CA HIS A 13 2.66 -11.92 -5.65
C HIS A 13 2.10 -10.55 -5.97
N PRO A 14 2.93 -9.65 -6.48
CA PRO A 14 2.49 -8.26 -6.67
C PRO A 14 1.89 -7.96 -8.04
N VAL A 15 2.01 -8.87 -9.01
CA VAL A 15 1.70 -8.55 -10.40
C VAL A 15 0.25 -8.14 -10.62
N SER A 16 -0.69 -8.87 -10.05
CA SER A 16 -2.11 -8.55 -10.22
C SER A 16 -2.42 -7.15 -9.69
N PHE A 17 -1.85 -6.81 -8.55
CA PHE A 17 -2.06 -5.50 -7.96
C PHE A 17 -1.45 -4.40 -8.82
N GLU A 18 -0.27 -4.64 -9.35
CA GLU A 18 0.43 -3.64 -10.12
C GLU A 18 -0.19 -3.39 -11.51
N ASN A 19 -0.96 -4.35 -12.01
CA ASN A 19 -1.51 -4.23 -13.35
C ASN A 19 -3.01 -3.97 -13.40
N ALA A 20 -3.73 -4.11 -12.29
CA ALA A 20 -5.16 -3.86 -12.29
C ALA A 20 -5.44 -2.36 -12.24
N ASP A 21 -6.60 -1.97 -12.77
CA ASP A 21 -6.98 -0.56 -12.70
C ASP A 21 -7.51 -0.22 -11.31
N PHE A 22 -7.57 1.08 -11.02
CA PHE A 22 -7.97 1.56 -9.71
C PHE A 22 -9.35 1.04 -9.30
N PHE A 23 -10.32 1.16 -10.19
CA PHE A 23 -11.69 0.82 -9.82
C PHE A 23 -11.87 -0.66 -9.54
N SER A 24 -11.17 -1.51 -10.26
CA SER A 24 -11.20 -2.94 -9.98
C SER A 24 -10.61 -3.23 -8.61
N LEU A 25 -9.51 -2.59 -8.27
CA LEU A 25 -8.88 -2.77 -6.98
C LEU A 25 -9.72 -2.21 -5.84
N TYR A 26 -10.39 -1.10 -6.08
CA TYR A 26 -11.15 -0.44 -5.03
C TYR A 26 -12.50 -1.11 -4.79
N GLU A 27 -13.17 -1.50 -5.85
CA GLU A 27 -14.53 -2.02 -5.76
C GLU A 27 -14.62 -3.53 -5.81
N ARG A 28 -13.65 -4.19 -6.44
CA ARG A 28 -13.67 -5.64 -6.62
C ARG A 28 -12.31 -6.26 -6.34
N ALA A 29 -11.72 -5.87 -5.21
CA ALA A 29 -10.37 -6.31 -4.87
C ALA A 29 -10.24 -7.83 -4.86
N ARG A 30 -11.21 -8.51 -4.26
CA ARG A 30 -11.12 -9.96 -4.13
C ARG A 30 -11.02 -10.63 -5.49
N GLU A 31 -11.81 -10.14 -6.44
CA GLU A 31 -11.80 -10.70 -7.79
C GLU A 31 -10.55 -10.27 -8.56
N ALA A 32 -10.19 -8.99 -8.43
CA ALA A 32 -9.06 -8.47 -9.18
C ALA A 32 -7.73 -9.06 -8.72
N LEU A 33 -7.62 -9.40 -7.45
CA LEU A 33 -6.37 -9.87 -6.86
C LEU A 33 -6.29 -11.37 -6.64
N ALA A 34 -7.40 -12.10 -6.85
CA ALA A 34 -7.36 -13.54 -6.69
C ALA A 34 -6.41 -14.16 -7.72
N PRO A 35 -5.66 -15.18 -7.33
CA PRO A 35 -5.62 -15.83 -6.04
C PRO A 35 -4.56 -15.29 -5.09
N ASP A 36 -4.03 -14.11 -5.34
CA ASP A 36 -2.87 -13.59 -4.61
C ASP A 36 -3.20 -12.87 -3.33
N MET A 37 -4.44 -12.43 -3.14
CA MET A 37 -4.80 -11.68 -1.94
C MET A 37 -4.91 -12.58 -0.73
N VAL A 38 -4.15 -12.26 0.31
CA VAL A 38 -4.14 -13.01 1.56
C VAL A 38 -5.03 -12.33 2.58
N ALA A 39 -4.94 -11.00 2.67
CA ALA A 39 -5.70 -10.23 3.64
C ALA A 39 -5.80 -8.79 3.16
N SER A 40 -6.72 -8.04 3.73
CA SER A 40 -6.85 -6.62 3.38
C SER A 40 -7.29 -5.83 4.61
N GLU A 41 -6.96 -4.55 4.59
CA GLU A 41 -7.20 -3.66 5.71
C GLU A 41 -7.41 -2.26 5.18
N GLU A 42 -8.15 -1.44 5.91
CA GLU A 42 -8.46 -0.09 5.46
C GLU A 42 -8.18 0.91 6.56
N MET A 43 -7.72 2.08 6.18
CA MET A 43 -7.48 3.18 7.10
C MET A 43 -7.73 4.50 6.38
N GLU A 44 -7.67 5.60 7.11
CA GLU A 44 -7.77 6.93 6.53
C GLU A 44 -6.56 7.75 6.91
N LEU A 45 -6.08 8.54 5.98
CA LEU A 45 -4.94 9.42 6.18
C LEU A 45 -5.26 10.80 5.64
N ARG A 46 -4.82 11.83 6.37
CA ARG A 46 -4.93 13.19 5.87
C ARG A 46 -3.71 13.51 5.04
N PRO A 47 -3.89 14.22 3.91
CA PRO A 47 -2.74 14.64 3.12
C PRO A 47 -1.74 15.42 3.97
N GLY A 48 -0.48 15.10 3.82
CA GLY A 48 0.59 15.73 4.56
C GLY A 48 0.96 15.04 5.86
N GLU A 49 0.09 14.17 6.37
CA GLU A 49 0.38 13.42 7.59
C GLU A 49 1.20 12.19 7.27
N THR A 50 2.03 11.80 8.24
CA THR A 50 2.79 10.57 8.15
C THR A 50 2.28 9.62 9.21
N VAL A 51 1.98 8.38 8.83
CA VAL A 51 1.59 7.36 9.79
C VAL A 51 2.68 6.30 9.83
N GLU A 52 3.06 5.95 11.05
CA GLU A 52 4.05 4.89 11.26
C GLU A 52 3.31 3.57 11.40
N LEU A 53 3.66 2.62 10.56
CA LEU A 53 3.02 1.31 10.57
C LEU A 53 4.06 0.23 10.82
N LYS A 54 3.72 -0.69 11.67
CA LYS A 54 4.51 -1.91 11.88
C LYS A 54 3.68 -3.04 11.31
N LEU A 55 4.10 -3.55 10.17
CA LEU A 55 3.33 -4.55 9.46
C LEU A 55 3.75 -5.95 9.87
N SER A 56 2.82 -6.66 10.50
CA SER A 56 2.97 -8.07 10.82
C SER A 56 1.99 -8.80 9.93
N VAL A 57 2.51 -9.46 8.91
CA VAL A 57 1.64 -10.01 7.87
C VAL A 57 1.42 -11.51 8.08
N GLU A 58 0.38 -12.01 7.42
CA GLU A 58 0.08 -13.44 7.44
C GLU A 58 1.21 -14.23 6.81
N GLU A 59 1.27 -15.50 7.16
CA GLU A 59 2.39 -16.35 6.75
C GLU A 59 2.61 -16.39 5.24
N GLY A 60 1.53 -16.40 4.47
CA GLY A 60 1.64 -16.48 3.02
C GLY A 60 2.00 -15.19 2.33
N SER A 61 2.04 -14.09 3.06
CA SER A 61 2.22 -12.77 2.46
C SER A 61 3.69 -12.47 2.20
N ARG A 62 3.98 -11.94 1.04
CA ARG A 62 5.33 -11.53 0.65
C ARG A 62 5.39 -10.07 0.24
N TYR A 63 4.25 -9.47 -0.04
CA TYR A 63 4.15 -8.08 -0.49
C TYR A 63 2.94 -7.43 0.14
N VAL A 64 3.00 -6.11 0.27
CA VAL A 64 1.83 -5.33 0.67
C VAL A 64 1.62 -4.28 -0.41
N GLY A 65 0.43 -4.29 -0.99
CA GLY A 65 0.04 -3.26 -1.93
C GLY A 65 -0.72 -2.19 -1.17
N VAL A 66 -0.35 -0.94 -1.40
CA VAL A 66 -0.98 0.20 -0.77
C VAL A 66 -1.73 0.98 -1.86
N LEU A 67 -3.01 1.21 -1.63
CA LEU A 67 -3.85 1.96 -2.55
C LEU A 67 -4.40 3.17 -1.82
N ALA A 68 -4.26 4.35 -2.42
CA ALA A 68 -4.82 5.57 -1.84
C ALA A 68 -5.86 6.13 -2.80
N ALA A 69 -7.06 6.34 -2.28
CA ALA A 69 -8.18 6.80 -3.11
C ALA A 69 -8.14 8.31 -3.26
N TYR A 70 -7.21 8.79 -4.05
CA TYR A 70 -7.11 10.20 -4.37
C TYR A 70 -8.28 10.62 -5.24
N ARG A 71 -8.66 11.88 -5.11
CA ARG A 71 -9.71 12.42 -5.96
C ARG A 71 -9.28 12.49 -7.43
N ASP A 72 -8.04 12.92 -7.65
CA ASP A 72 -7.49 12.99 -9.01
C ASP A 72 -6.42 11.91 -9.14
N LEU A 73 -6.73 10.89 -9.92
CA LEU A 73 -5.83 9.75 -10.08
C LEU A 73 -4.83 9.92 -11.21
N SER A 74 -5.09 10.84 -12.13
CA SER A 74 -4.31 10.91 -13.36
C SER A 74 -2.87 11.33 -13.14
N ASP A 75 -2.62 12.17 -12.15
CA ASP A 75 -1.28 12.68 -11.91
C ASP A 75 -0.72 12.29 -10.55
N THR A 76 -1.32 11.28 -9.91
CA THR A 76 -0.86 10.88 -8.59
C THR A 76 -0.36 9.44 -8.63
N ARG A 77 0.58 9.18 -7.74
CA ARG A 77 1.05 7.83 -7.51
C ARG A 77 0.14 7.21 -6.47
N TRP A 78 -0.99 6.67 -6.93
CA TRP A 78 -2.04 6.20 -6.03
C TRP A 78 -1.86 4.77 -5.57
N ARG A 79 -0.87 4.06 -6.11
CA ARG A 79 -0.55 2.71 -5.64
C ARG A 79 0.95 2.62 -5.32
N TYR A 80 1.25 1.73 -4.40
CA TYR A 80 2.63 1.54 -3.97
C TYR A 80 2.76 0.09 -3.50
N THR A 81 3.83 -0.58 -3.87
CA THR A 81 4.05 -1.98 -3.49
C THR A 81 5.32 -2.06 -2.69
N LEU A 82 5.27 -2.78 -1.59
CA LEU A 82 6.48 -3.03 -0.81
C LEU A 82 6.60 -4.50 -0.48
N GLN A 83 7.85 -4.94 -0.37
CA GLN A 83 8.16 -6.31 0.00
C GLN A 83 8.16 -6.41 1.52
N VAL A 84 7.63 -7.52 2.05
CA VAL A 84 7.56 -7.71 3.50
C VAL A 84 8.22 -9.00 3.90
N THR A 85 8.60 -9.07 5.18
CA THR A 85 9.23 -10.24 5.76
C THR A 85 8.16 -11.07 6.47
N PRO A 86 7.90 -12.31 6.04
CA PRO A 86 6.77 -13.07 6.57
C PRO A 86 6.87 -13.43 8.06
N LEU A 87 8.05 -13.57 8.59
CA LEU A 87 8.20 -13.94 9.99
C LEU A 87 8.76 -12.81 10.84
N GLY A 88 8.65 -11.60 10.36
CA GLY A 88 9.16 -10.44 11.06
C GLY A 88 8.20 -9.29 10.97
N THR A 89 8.69 -8.12 11.33
CA THR A 89 7.92 -6.89 11.25
C THR A 89 8.57 -5.98 10.22
N THR A 90 7.75 -5.41 9.37
CA THR A 90 8.21 -4.44 8.40
C THR A 90 7.73 -3.06 8.84
N ASP A 91 8.64 -2.13 9.01
CA ASP A 91 8.30 -0.77 9.41
C ASP A 91 8.10 0.10 8.18
N VAL A 92 7.04 0.86 8.19
CA VAL A 92 6.68 1.73 7.06
C VAL A 92 6.22 3.06 7.62
N ASP A 93 6.69 4.16 7.02
CA ASP A 93 6.20 5.49 7.32
C ASP A 93 5.50 6.01 6.08
N LEU A 94 4.18 5.91 6.06
CA LEU A 94 3.40 6.31 4.90
C LEU A 94 3.01 7.77 4.99
N THR A 95 3.30 8.49 3.93
CA THR A 95 2.88 9.87 3.78
C THR A 95 2.17 10.01 2.44
N LEU A 96 1.03 10.68 2.46
CA LEU A 96 0.31 11.02 1.24
C LEU A 96 0.50 12.50 0.96
N ASP A 97 1.01 12.83 -0.21
CA ASP A 97 1.10 14.23 -0.60
C ASP A 97 0.42 14.39 -1.96
N GLN A 98 0.51 15.57 -2.53
CA GLN A 98 -0.19 15.86 -3.77
C GLN A 98 0.31 15.01 -4.94
N ASN A 99 1.50 14.43 -4.83
CA ASN A 99 2.08 13.62 -5.89
C ASN A 99 1.84 12.13 -5.68
N GLY A 100 1.39 11.73 -4.51
CA GLY A 100 1.08 10.33 -4.27
C GLY A 100 1.64 9.79 -2.96
N ILE A 101 1.68 8.47 -2.91
CA ILE A 101 2.10 7.73 -1.74
C ILE A 101 3.62 7.71 -1.65
N ARG A 102 4.13 7.93 -0.44
CA ARG A 102 5.56 7.79 -0.18
C ARG A 102 5.79 7.00 1.08
N ASN A 103 6.85 6.21 1.07
CA ASN A 103 7.34 5.52 2.25
C ASN A 103 8.71 6.11 2.57
N THR A 104 8.81 6.79 3.71
CA THR A 104 10.04 7.47 4.10
C THR A 104 10.83 6.71 5.14
N HIS A 105 10.26 5.62 5.67
CA HIS A 105 10.96 4.85 6.68
C HIS A 105 12.09 4.04 6.07
N SER A 106 13.10 3.80 6.83
CA SER A 106 14.26 2.94 6.55
C SER A 106 14.81 3.02 5.13
N THR A 107 14.02 3.50 4.19
CA THR A 107 14.49 3.72 2.84
C THR A 107 15.72 4.60 2.86
N LEU A 108 15.70 5.57 3.74
CA LEU A 108 16.83 6.47 3.89
C LEU A 108 18.05 5.73 4.42
N ALA A 109 17.83 4.91 5.43
CA ALA A 109 18.92 4.13 5.98
C ALA A 109 19.47 3.16 4.95
N LYS A 110 18.59 2.61 4.15
CA LYS A 110 19.01 1.70 3.10
C LYS A 110 19.79 2.40 2.02
N ALA A 111 19.41 3.62 1.72
CA ALA A 111 20.07 4.37 0.68
C ALA A 111 21.53 4.62 1.01
N ASP A 112 21.89 4.53 2.26
CA ASP A 112 23.26 4.72 2.70
C ASP A 112 24.15 3.54 2.36
N ASP A 113 23.59 2.43 2.03
CA ASP A 113 24.36 1.23 1.73
C ASP A 113 25.12 1.30 0.40
#